data_c8b0110a99ae9bdb8465397aa30cf00e
#
_entry.id   c8b0110a99ae9bdb8465397aa30cf00e
#
_cell.length_a   1.000
_cell.length_b   1.000
_cell.length_c   1.000
_cell.angle_alpha   90.00
_cell.angle_beta   90.00
_cell.angle_gamma   90.00
#
_symmetry.space_group_name_H-M   'P 1'
#
loop_
_entity.id
_entity.type
_entity.pdbx_description
1 polymer ?
#
loop_
_entity_poly.entity_id
_entity_poly.type
_entity_poly.pdbx_seq_one_letter_code
_entity_poly.pdbx_strand_id
1 'polypeptide(L)'
;SQENAMDHHIFVGGGGPGYTEKQWLSLEYANRHGLIAGATGTGKTVTLQVLAENFSNAGVPVFLTDVKGDLSGLAHAGTEMFKLHEAFTSRADKIGFHDYLYQSFPVTFWDLFGQQGHPVRTTIAEMGPLLVSRLLELSEPQEGVVNIAFRVADEQGMPLLDLKDLQALLVWVGEQREELTLRYGNVSASSIGAIQRRLLVLENQGGAELFGEPALALSDIISTTADGRGQINILASDKLMSAPRLYATFLLWLLSELFEELSEVGDPDKPKFVFFFDEAHLLFDGAPKPLVDKVEQVARLIRSKGVGIYFVTQNPSDVPEDILGQLGNRVQHALRAFTARDRRQLVQAAETYRDNPLFDTADAIREVGVGEAVTSMLQKKGIPGIVERTLIRPPSSKLGPISLSERAVVVANSHIAGKYEAKVDRQSAYEILRGRAEVAAKAAAEAEAKEEEMEIAEREYKSARRYNGTRVTRSTSRGRAKSDSFGSAMAKVVIKELKGTTGRRIVRGILGGLFKAR
;
A
#
# COMPACT_ATOMS: atom_id res chain seq x y z
N SER A 1 12.04 -15.29 -38.49
CA SER A 1 13.33 -15.76 -38.11
C SER A 1 13.52 -15.69 -36.59
N GLN A 2 14.53 -16.36 -36.04
CA GLN A 2 14.74 -16.50 -34.59
C GLN A 2 15.07 -15.18 -33.89
N GLU A 3 15.68 -14.20 -34.52
CA GLU A 3 15.98 -12.88 -33.93
C GLU A 3 14.71 -12.07 -33.61
N ASN A 4 13.68 -12.13 -34.45
CA ASN A 4 12.41 -11.48 -34.20
C ASN A 4 11.59 -12.12 -33.06
N ALA A 5 11.87 -13.37 -32.73
CA ALA A 5 11.18 -14.06 -31.63
C ALA A 5 11.74 -13.66 -30.26
N MET A 6 13.01 -13.25 -30.16
CA MET A 6 13.64 -12.83 -28.91
C MET A 6 13.15 -11.47 -28.42
N ASP A 7 12.72 -10.57 -29.30
CA ASP A 7 12.27 -9.23 -28.93
C ASP A 7 10.87 -9.20 -28.28
N HIS A 8 10.08 -10.28 -28.43
CA HIS A 8 8.68 -10.33 -27.97
C HIS A 8 8.41 -11.39 -26.90
N HIS A 9 9.43 -12.11 -26.46
CA HIS A 9 9.30 -13.23 -25.54
C HIS A 9 10.41 -13.22 -24.48
N ILE A 10 10.04 -13.61 -23.26
CA ILE A 10 11.00 -13.88 -22.19
C ILE A 10 11.30 -15.38 -22.18
N PHE A 11 12.59 -15.73 -22.26
CA PHE A 11 13.05 -17.09 -22.07
C PHE A 11 13.03 -17.47 -20.59
N VAL A 12 12.16 -18.39 -20.21
CA VAL A 12 11.95 -18.81 -18.82
C VAL A 12 12.84 -19.99 -18.45
N GLY A 13 13.01 -20.93 -19.34
CA GLY A 13 13.79 -22.14 -19.10
C GLY A 13 13.61 -23.17 -20.18
N GLY A 14 14.17 -24.36 -19.98
CA GLY A 14 14.04 -25.51 -20.88
C GLY A 14 13.09 -26.55 -20.33
N GLY A 15 12.12 -26.94 -21.12
CA GLY A 15 11.15 -27.98 -20.82
C GLY A 15 11.20 -29.16 -21.79
N GLY A 16 10.21 -30.02 -21.69
CA GLY A 16 10.09 -31.21 -22.48
C GLY A 16 11.12 -32.31 -22.18
N PRO A 17 11.08 -33.43 -22.92
CA PRO A 17 12.08 -34.48 -22.77
C PRO A 17 13.50 -33.97 -23.00
N GLY A 18 14.39 -34.16 -22.01
CA GLY A 18 15.76 -33.67 -22.06
C GLY A 18 15.91 -32.16 -21.78
N TYR A 19 14.85 -31.46 -21.49
CA TYR A 19 14.84 -30.02 -21.12
C TYR A 19 15.38 -29.07 -22.19
N THR A 20 15.27 -29.43 -23.45
CA THR A 20 15.77 -28.65 -24.60
C THR A 20 14.70 -27.83 -25.31
N GLU A 21 13.45 -28.04 -24.98
CA GLU A 21 12.33 -27.26 -25.51
C GLU A 21 12.18 -25.94 -24.75
N LYS A 22 12.52 -24.85 -25.44
CA LYS A 22 12.48 -23.53 -24.82
C LYS A 22 11.06 -23.15 -24.38
N GLN A 23 10.93 -22.75 -23.12
CA GLN A 23 9.68 -22.24 -22.56
C GLN A 23 9.71 -20.71 -22.54
N TRP A 24 8.69 -20.10 -23.12
CA TRP A 24 8.62 -18.67 -23.36
C TRP A 24 7.42 -18.04 -22.65
N LEU A 25 7.65 -16.90 -22.02
CA LEU A 25 6.59 -16.01 -21.60
C LEU A 25 6.45 -14.92 -22.68
N SER A 26 5.29 -14.86 -23.33
CA SER A 26 5.02 -13.84 -24.34
C SER A 26 4.76 -12.48 -23.70
N LEU A 27 5.49 -11.46 -24.12
CA LEU A 27 5.30 -10.09 -23.63
C LEU A 27 3.90 -9.55 -23.97
N GLU A 28 3.33 -9.95 -25.10
CA GLU A 28 1.96 -9.59 -25.51
C GLU A 28 0.90 -10.06 -24.50
N TYR A 29 1.14 -11.18 -23.82
CA TYR A 29 0.24 -11.75 -22.83
C TYR A 29 0.73 -11.61 -21.38
N ALA A 30 1.82 -10.91 -21.15
CA ALA A 30 2.39 -10.77 -19.82
C ALA A 30 1.51 -9.90 -18.88
N ASN A 31 0.71 -8.98 -19.44
CA ASN A 31 -0.28 -8.20 -18.68
C ASN A 31 -1.57 -8.99 -18.37
N ARG A 32 -1.66 -10.24 -18.78
CA ARG A 32 -2.72 -11.18 -18.37
C ARG A 32 -2.39 -11.89 -17.06
N HIS A 33 -1.48 -11.32 -16.32
CA HIS A 33 -1.11 -11.72 -14.97
C HIS A 33 -0.43 -13.08 -14.87
N GLY A 34 -0.03 -13.44 -13.68
CA GLY A 34 0.64 -14.70 -13.43
C GLY A 34 0.66 -15.10 -11.96
N LEU A 35 1.10 -16.35 -11.77
CA LEU A 35 1.26 -16.98 -10.47
C LEU A 35 2.62 -17.67 -10.41
N ILE A 36 3.36 -17.40 -9.34
CA ILE A 36 4.56 -18.17 -8.97
C ILE A 36 4.25 -18.83 -7.63
N ALA A 37 4.06 -20.14 -7.63
CA ALA A 37 3.68 -20.88 -6.44
C ALA A 37 4.66 -22.00 -6.12
N GLY A 38 4.71 -22.41 -4.87
CA GLY A 38 5.52 -23.52 -4.41
C GLY A 38 5.92 -23.41 -2.95
N ALA A 39 6.28 -24.53 -2.34
CA ALA A 39 6.74 -24.57 -0.96
C ALA A 39 8.04 -23.76 -0.77
N THR A 40 8.33 -23.41 0.48
CA THR A 40 9.56 -22.70 0.84
C THR A 40 10.80 -23.52 0.41
N GLY A 41 11.78 -22.83 -0.17
CA GLY A 41 13.04 -23.45 -0.59
C GLY A 41 12.99 -24.21 -1.91
N THR A 42 11.94 -24.04 -2.71
CA THR A 42 11.76 -24.75 -3.99
C THR A 42 12.23 -23.98 -5.23
N GLY A 43 12.68 -22.74 -5.06
CA GLY A 43 13.23 -21.91 -6.14
C GLY A 43 12.34 -20.74 -6.61
N LYS A 44 11.26 -20.41 -5.88
CA LYS A 44 10.38 -19.28 -6.23
C LYS A 44 11.11 -17.95 -6.35
N THR A 45 12.02 -17.67 -5.42
CA THR A 45 12.79 -16.42 -5.39
C THR A 45 13.67 -16.28 -6.64
N VAL A 46 14.31 -17.35 -7.07
CA VAL A 46 15.11 -17.35 -8.30
C VAL A 46 14.23 -17.13 -9.54
N THR A 47 13.07 -17.77 -9.59
CA THR A 47 12.11 -17.54 -10.68
C THR A 47 11.64 -16.08 -10.72
N LEU A 48 11.30 -15.50 -9.58
CA LEU A 48 10.96 -14.09 -9.48
C LEU A 48 12.10 -13.20 -9.98
N GLN A 49 13.32 -13.46 -9.53
CA GLN A 49 14.52 -12.73 -9.95
C GLN A 49 14.73 -12.81 -11.47
N VAL A 50 14.64 -13.99 -12.04
CA VAL A 50 14.77 -14.22 -13.50
C VAL A 50 13.71 -13.46 -14.29
N LEU A 51 12.46 -13.49 -13.87
CA LEU A 51 11.40 -12.75 -14.54
C LEU A 51 11.62 -11.24 -14.44
N ALA A 52 11.99 -10.73 -13.28
CA ALA A 52 12.30 -9.31 -13.09
C ALA A 52 13.45 -8.84 -13.97
N GLU A 53 14.54 -9.62 -14.07
CA GLU A 53 15.67 -9.37 -14.95
C GLU A 53 15.23 -9.23 -16.41
N ASN A 54 14.41 -10.16 -16.87
CA ASN A 54 14.03 -10.23 -18.27
C ASN A 54 12.94 -9.23 -18.66
N PHE A 55 12.05 -8.87 -17.75
CA PHE A 55 11.18 -7.72 -17.95
C PHE A 55 11.98 -6.43 -18.07
N SER A 56 12.96 -6.22 -17.20
CA SER A 56 13.86 -5.06 -17.27
C SER A 56 14.57 -4.98 -18.62
N ASN A 57 15.17 -6.06 -19.08
CA ASN A 57 15.83 -6.14 -20.39
C ASN A 57 14.87 -5.87 -21.55
N ALA A 58 13.61 -6.23 -21.43
CA ALA A 58 12.57 -5.95 -22.40
C ALA A 58 12.04 -4.50 -22.36
N GLY A 59 12.57 -3.66 -21.49
CA GLY A 59 12.13 -2.27 -21.31
C GLY A 59 10.86 -2.13 -20.47
N VAL A 60 10.52 -3.13 -19.66
CA VAL A 60 9.35 -3.12 -18.79
C VAL A 60 9.78 -2.83 -17.35
N PRO A 61 9.35 -1.70 -16.77
CA PRO A 61 9.57 -1.42 -15.36
C PRO A 61 8.87 -2.44 -14.48
N VAL A 62 9.50 -2.76 -13.35
CA VAL A 62 9.05 -3.78 -12.41
C VAL A 62 8.99 -3.20 -11.00
N PHE A 63 7.98 -3.58 -10.25
CA PHE A 63 7.92 -3.39 -8.80
C PHE A 63 7.81 -4.75 -8.12
N LEU A 64 8.68 -5.00 -7.17
CA LEU A 64 8.65 -6.25 -6.40
C LEU A 64 8.90 -5.99 -4.92
N THR A 65 8.39 -6.87 -4.10
CA THR A 65 8.59 -6.87 -2.66
C THR A 65 9.67 -7.87 -2.27
N ASP A 66 10.58 -7.47 -1.41
CA ASP A 66 11.68 -8.31 -0.92
C ASP A 66 11.42 -8.66 0.55
N VAL A 67 10.67 -9.74 0.76
CA VAL A 67 10.24 -10.20 2.08
C VAL A 67 11.40 -10.79 2.90
N LYS A 68 12.34 -11.46 2.23
CA LYS A 68 13.46 -12.15 2.88
C LYS A 68 14.75 -11.34 2.91
N GLY A 69 14.81 -10.22 2.18
CA GLY A 69 16.01 -9.40 2.06
C GLY A 69 17.08 -9.98 1.12
N ASP A 70 16.72 -10.90 0.24
CA ASP A 70 17.65 -11.65 -0.62
C ASP A 70 17.62 -11.26 -2.11
N LEU A 71 16.78 -10.30 -2.51
CA LEU A 71 16.64 -9.85 -3.91
C LEU A 71 17.52 -8.65 -4.28
N SER A 72 18.22 -8.06 -3.32
CA SER A 72 19.05 -6.89 -3.58
C SER A 72 20.23 -7.16 -4.53
N GLY A 73 20.62 -8.42 -4.69
CA GLY A 73 21.61 -8.85 -5.66
C GLY A 73 21.29 -8.54 -7.12
N LEU A 74 20.03 -8.25 -7.46
CA LEU A 74 19.63 -7.75 -8.78
C LEU A 74 20.41 -6.51 -9.22
N ALA A 75 20.87 -5.69 -8.29
CA ALA A 75 21.68 -4.50 -8.57
C ALA A 75 23.11 -4.80 -9.03
N HIS A 76 23.59 -6.02 -8.86
CA HIS A 76 24.94 -6.45 -9.19
C HIS A 76 24.95 -7.63 -10.14
N ALA A 77 25.96 -7.73 -10.98
CA ALA A 77 26.18 -8.90 -11.83
C ALA A 77 26.57 -10.12 -10.98
N GLY A 78 26.18 -11.30 -11.42
CA GLY A 78 26.74 -12.54 -10.93
C GLY A 78 28.25 -12.61 -11.20
N THR A 79 28.96 -13.52 -10.52
CA THR A 79 30.40 -13.69 -10.68
C THR A 79 30.77 -15.15 -10.84
N GLU A 80 31.87 -15.41 -11.53
CA GLU A 80 32.43 -16.76 -11.65
C GLU A 80 32.96 -17.31 -10.30
N MET A 81 33.18 -16.44 -9.34
CA MET A 81 33.62 -16.81 -7.99
C MET A 81 32.47 -17.32 -7.11
N PHE A 82 31.24 -17.18 -7.57
CA PHE A 82 30.09 -17.64 -6.80
C PHE A 82 30.04 -19.16 -6.72
N LYS A 83 29.67 -19.68 -5.54
CA LYS A 83 29.67 -21.14 -5.28
C LYS A 83 28.78 -21.96 -6.21
N LEU A 84 27.76 -21.36 -6.83
CA LEU A 84 26.84 -22.02 -7.77
C LEU A 84 27.18 -21.74 -9.24
N HIS A 85 28.31 -21.11 -9.53
CA HIS A 85 28.70 -20.77 -10.90
C HIS A 85 28.71 -22.01 -11.82
N GLU A 86 29.33 -23.09 -11.38
CA GLU A 86 29.35 -24.35 -12.17
C GLU A 86 27.95 -24.94 -12.37
N ALA A 87 27.11 -24.87 -11.33
CA ALA A 87 25.72 -25.32 -11.44
C ALA A 87 24.93 -24.46 -12.44
N PHE A 88 25.14 -23.16 -12.46
CA PHE A 88 24.49 -22.23 -13.38
C PHE A 88 24.92 -22.44 -14.82
N THR A 89 26.23 -22.59 -15.07
CA THR A 89 26.74 -22.85 -16.40
C THR A 89 26.32 -24.22 -16.94
N SER A 90 26.30 -25.22 -16.09
CA SER A 90 25.80 -26.56 -16.42
C SER A 90 24.30 -26.53 -16.75
N ARG A 91 23.52 -25.79 -15.98
CA ARG A 91 22.10 -25.59 -16.23
C ARG A 91 21.87 -24.87 -17.56
N ALA A 92 22.61 -23.80 -17.83
CA ALA A 92 22.53 -23.05 -19.08
C ALA A 92 22.80 -23.95 -20.28
N ASP A 93 23.85 -24.80 -20.25
CA ASP A 93 24.16 -25.75 -21.29
C ASP A 93 23.02 -26.76 -21.49
N LYS A 94 22.49 -27.32 -20.41
CA LYS A 94 21.44 -28.34 -20.46
C LYS A 94 20.16 -27.85 -21.13
N ILE A 95 19.79 -26.59 -20.89
CA ILE A 95 18.57 -25.97 -21.44
C ILE A 95 18.82 -25.26 -22.78
N GLY A 96 20.04 -25.35 -23.33
CA GLY A 96 20.39 -24.68 -24.58
C GLY A 96 20.48 -23.16 -24.49
N PHE A 97 20.81 -22.63 -23.31
CA PHE A 97 20.97 -21.21 -23.09
C PHE A 97 22.42 -20.77 -23.34
N HIS A 98 22.78 -20.64 -24.62
CA HIS A 98 24.14 -20.35 -25.03
C HIS A 98 24.59 -18.90 -24.81
N ASP A 99 23.66 -17.97 -24.75
CA ASP A 99 23.94 -16.54 -24.53
C ASP A 99 23.92 -16.16 -23.03
N TYR A 100 24.09 -17.12 -22.14
CA TYR A 100 24.11 -16.87 -20.71
C TYR A 100 25.31 -16.02 -20.31
N LEU A 101 25.04 -14.83 -19.79
CA LEU A 101 26.03 -13.87 -19.30
C LEU A 101 25.58 -13.31 -17.96
N TYR A 102 26.54 -12.99 -17.11
CA TYR A 102 26.29 -12.23 -15.90
C TYR A 102 26.07 -10.75 -16.24
N GLN A 103 25.10 -10.16 -15.60
CA GLN A 103 24.66 -8.79 -15.85
C GLN A 103 24.10 -8.16 -14.58
N SER A 104 24.35 -6.86 -14.38
CA SER A 104 23.66 -6.05 -13.37
C SER A 104 22.41 -5.41 -13.97
N PHE A 105 21.48 -5.04 -13.11
CA PHE A 105 20.21 -4.42 -13.52
C PHE A 105 20.00 -3.07 -12.85
N PRO A 106 19.24 -2.17 -13.47
CA PRO A 106 18.91 -0.88 -12.87
C PRO A 106 17.90 -1.08 -11.74
N VAL A 107 18.35 -0.92 -10.51
CA VAL A 107 17.55 -1.15 -9.31
C VAL A 107 17.35 0.16 -8.55
N THR A 108 16.13 0.40 -8.10
CA THR A 108 15.75 1.45 -7.15
C THR A 108 15.24 0.79 -5.88
N PHE A 109 15.89 1.08 -4.76
CA PHE A 109 15.47 0.56 -3.45
C PHE A 109 14.49 1.50 -2.76
N TRP A 110 13.41 0.91 -2.25
CA TRP A 110 12.36 1.57 -1.48
C TRP A 110 12.22 0.93 -0.10
N ASP A 111 11.90 1.73 0.89
CA ASP A 111 11.67 1.28 2.26
C ASP A 111 10.69 2.24 2.96
N LEU A 112 9.59 1.73 3.52
CA LEU A 112 8.67 2.55 4.29
C LEU A 112 9.37 3.31 5.43
N PHE A 113 10.39 2.68 6.02
CA PHE A 113 11.14 3.24 7.15
C PHE A 113 12.36 4.06 6.72
N GLY A 114 12.65 4.15 5.43
CA GLY A 114 13.77 4.93 4.90
C GLY A 114 15.18 4.43 5.28
N GLN A 115 15.31 3.20 5.75
CA GLN A 115 16.59 2.64 6.23
C GLN A 115 17.33 1.87 5.16
N GLN A 116 16.63 1.12 4.33
CA GLN A 116 17.18 0.26 3.28
C GLN A 116 16.89 0.74 1.86
N GLY A 117 16.34 1.92 1.74
CA GLY A 117 15.97 2.51 0.46
C GLY A 117 15.31 3.87 0.63
N HIS A 118 14.86 4.44 -0.48
CA HIS A 118 14.14 5.71 -0.46
C HIS A 118 12.82 5.55 0.30
N PRO A 119 12.45 6.51 1.15
CA PRO A 119 11.17 6.48 1.85
C PRO A 119 9.99 6.45 0.89
N VAL A 120 9.00 5.63 1.19
CA VAL A 120 7.74 5.56 0.46
C VAL A 120 6.65 6.16 1.32
N ARG A 121 5.93 7.14 0.78
CA ARG A 121 4.80 7.78 1.47
C ARG A 121 3.59 7.88 0.57
N THR A 122 2.45 7.88 1.22
CA THR A 122 1.18 8.31 0.65
C THR A 122 0.50 9.27 1.62
N THR A 123 -0.49 10.01 1.16
CA THR A 123 -1.31 10.82 2.07
C THR A 123 -2.51 10.00 2.56
N ILE A 124 -3.05 10.40 3.70
CA ILE A 124 -4.31 9.83 4.21
C ILE A 124 -5.43 10.00 3.17
N ALA A 125 -5.52 11.18 2.56
CA ALA A 125 -6.53 11.47 1.53
C ALA A 125 -6.40 10.55 0.30
N GLU A 126 -5.19 10.31 -0.18
CA GLU A 126 -4.95 9.43 -1.33
C GLU A 126 -5.24 7.96 -1.03
N MET A 127 -4.93 7.51 0.18
CA MET A 127 -5.29 6.14 0.59
C MET A 127 -6.81 5.95 0.62
N GLY A 128 -7.54 6.94 1.10
CA GLY A 128 -8.99 6.93 1.16
C GLY A 128 -9.55 6.17 2.36
N PRO A 129 -10.86 6.37 2.66
CA PRO A 129 -11.48 5.84 3.86
C PRO A 129 -11.57 4.31 3.89
N LEU A 130 -11.76 3.65 2.75
CA LEU A 130 -11.85 2.20 2.69
C LEU A 130 -10.54 1.52 3.13
N LEU A 131 -9.42 1.92 2.54
CA LEU A 131 -8.12 1.32 2.87
C LEU A 131 -7.63 1.74 4.25
N VAL A 132 -7.91 2.97 4.69
CA VAL A 132 -7.62 3.40 6.06
C VAL A 132 -8.41 2.57 7.07
N SER A 133 -9.69 2.32 6.83
CA SER A 133 -10.53 1.48 7.69
C SER A 133 -10.01 0.03 7.73
N ARG A 134 -9.57 -0.50 6.61
CA ARG A 134 -8.93 -1.82 6.54
C ARG A 134 -7.64 -1.87 7.34
N LEU A 135 -6.78 -0.86 7.18
CA LEU A 135 -5.51 -0.74 7.89
C LEU A 135 -5.70 -0.72 9.41
N LEU A 136 -6.74 -0.04 9.87
CA LEU A 136 -7.07 0.11 11.28
C LEU A 136 -7.96 -1.01 11.84
N GLU A 137 -8.37 -1.99 11.03
CA GLU A 137 -9.27 -3.08 11.44
C GLU A 137 -10.59 -2.60 12.04
N LEU A 138 -11.23 -1.64 11.39
CA LEU A 138 -12.43 -1.02 11.90
C LEU A 138 -13.68 -1.87 11.67
N SER A 139 -14.61 -1.80 12.63
CA SER A 139 -15.97 -2.30 12.46
C SER A 139 -16.78 -1.40 11.52
N GLU A 140 -17.92 -1.89 11.05
CA GLU A 140 -18.80 -1.12 10.16
C GLU A 140 -19.23 0.25 10.75
N PRO A 141 -19.64 0.37 12.02
CA PRO A 141 -19.93 1.67 12.62
C PRO A 141 -18.71 2.61 12.68
N GLN A 142 -17.52 2.07 12.96
CA GLN A 142 -16.27 2.84 12.99
C GLN A 142 -15.85 3.30 11.59
N GLU A 143 -16.02 2.45 10.59
CA GLU A 143 -15.80 2.81 9.18
C GLU A 143 -16.75 3.95 8.76
N GLY A 144 -18.00 3.92 9.19
CA GLY A 144 -18.95 5.01 8.98
C GLY A 144 -18.45 6.34 9.53
N VAL A 145 -17.86 6.37 10.72
CA VAL A 145 -17.25 7.58 11.30
C VAL A 145 -16.07 8.07 10.48
N VAL A 146 -15.22 7.18 10.01
CA VAL A 146 -14.09 7.54 9.13
C VAL A 146 -14.58 8.14 7.82
N ASN A 147 -15.61 7.56 7.20
CA ASN A 147 -16.23 8.12 5.99
C ASN A 147 -16.77 9.54 6.22
N ILE A 148 -17.41 9.78 7.34
CA ILE A 148 -17.91 11.13 7.73
C ILE A 148 -16.72 12.07 7.89
N ALA A 149 -15.65 11.67 8.56
CA ALA A 149 -14.46 12.48 8.75
C ALA A 149 -13.84 12.90 7.42
N PHE A 150 -13.68 11.98 6.47
CA PHE A 150 -13.17 12.29 5.13
C PHE A 150 -14.08 13.25 4.37
N ARG A 151 -15.38 13.06 4.47
CA ARG A 151 -16.39 13.94 3.85
C ARG A 151 -16.30 15.36 4.38
N VAL A 152 -16.21 15.50 5.69
CA VAL A 152 -16.08 16.79 6.37
C VAL A 152 -14.77 17.49 5.98
N ALA A 153 -13.65 16.76 5.93
CA ALA A 153 -12.38 17.31 5.51
C ALA A 153 -12.42 17.84 4.08
N ASP A 154 -13.05 17.10 3.18
CA ASP A 154 -13.23 17.50 1.80
C ASP A 154 -14.11 18.74 1.66
N GLU A 155 -15.27 18.78 2.31
CA GLU A 155 -16.20 19.90 2.29
C GLU A 155 -15.61 21.19 2.88
N GLN A 156 -14.74 21.08 3.88
CA GLN A 156 -14.13 22.23 4.57
C GLN A 156 -12.73 22.58 4.09
N GLY A 157 -12.23 21.90 3.06
CA GLY A 157 -10.92 22.17 2.50
C GLY A 157 -9.76 21.88 3.45
N MET A 158 -9.88 20.85 4.28
CA MET A 158 -8.84 20.40 5.21
C MET A 158 -8.03 19.26 4.61
N PRO A 159 -6.79 19.48 4.15
CA PRO A 159 -5.97 18.41 3.61
C PRO A 159 -5.64 17.33 4.65
N LEU A 160 -5.86 16.07 4.31
CA LEU A 160 -5.50 14.92 5.13
C LEU A 160 -4.20 14.31 4.59
N LEU A 161 -3.08 14.70 5.16
CA LEU A 161 -1.76 14.32 4.68
C LEU A 161 -1.14 13.19 5.51
N ASP A 162 -1.17 13.30 6.82
CA ASP A 162 -0.53 12.37 7.75
C ASP A 162 -1.46 11.94 8.90
N LEU A 163 -0.94 11.11 9.81
CA LEU A 163 -1.74 10.57 10.92
C LEU A 163 -2.20 11.67 11.88
N LYS A 164 -1.39 12.70 12.13
CA LYS A 164 -1.78 13.80 13.02
C LYS A 164 -3.01 14.53 12.49
N ASP A 165 -3.15 14.65 11.17
CA ASP A 165 -4.32 15.26 10.54
C ASP A 165 -5.59 14.47 10.83
N LEU A 166 -5.54 13.15 10.65
CA LEU A 166 -6.67 12.28 10.94
C LEU A 166 -7.02 12.26 12.43
N GLN A 167 -6.02 12.21 13.30
CA GLN A 167 -6.21 12.26 14.75
C GLN A 167 -6.89 13.57 15.18
N ALA A 168 -6.42 14.70 14.70
CA ALA A 168 -7.02 16.01 15.00
C ALA A 168 -8.44 16.13 14.46
N LEU A 169 -8.67 15.64 13.24
CA LEU A 169 -9.99 15.63 12.62
C LEU A 169 -10.99 14.78 13.41
N LEU A 170 -10.58 13.61 13.89
CA LEU A 170 -11.44 12.73 14.70
C LEU A 170 -11.82 13.36 16.03
N VAL A 171 -10.92 14.11 16.66
CA VAL A 171 -11.24 14.89 17.86
C VAL A 171 -12.31 15.95 17.54
N TRP A 172 -12.12 16.68 16.47
CA TRP A 172 -13.09 17.69 16.02
C TRP A 172 -14.45 17.08 15.69
N VAL A 173 -14.46 15.95 14.96
CA VAL A 173 -15.70 15.19 14.66
C VAL A 173 -16.41 14.77 15.95
N GLY A 174 -15.66 14.34 16.95
CA GLY A 174 -16.20 14.00 18.28
C GLY A 174 -16.83 15.19 19.00
N GLU A 175 -16.24 16.34 18.89
CA GLU A 175 -16.77 17.59 19.46
C GLU A 175 -18.05 18.06 18.75
N GLN A 176 -18.13 17.83 17.44
CA GLN A 176 -19.27 18.21 16.61
C GLN A 176 -20.27 17.06 16.39
N ARG A 177 -20.18 15.98 17.16
CA ARG A 177 -20.93 14.73 16.90
C ARG A 177 -22.45 14.91 16.87
N GLU A 178 -23.01 15.80 17.66
CA GLU A 178 -24.46 16.04 17.69
C GLU A 178 -24.95 16.64 16.37
N GLU A 179 -24.26 17.64 15.86
CA GLU A 179 -24.58 18.25 14.57
C GLU A 179 -24.33 17.29 13.40
N LEU A 180 -23.20 16.57 13.42
CA LEU A 180 -22.82 15.62 12.38
C LEU A 180 -23.75 14.40 12.35
N THR A 181 -24.26 13.95 13.50
CA THR A 181 -25.23 12.86 13.60
C THR A 181 -26.53 13.22 12.89
N LEU A 182 -27.00 14.45 13.04
CA LEU A 182 -28.20 14.92 12.33
C LEU A 182 -28.00 15.01 10.82
N ARG A 183 -26.80 15.33 10.38
CA ARG A 183 -26.52 15.57 8.96
C ARG A 183 -26.09 14.29 8.22
N TYR A 184 -25.29 13.43 8.83
CA TYR A 184 -24.64 12.28 8.16
C TYR A 184 -24.96 10.93 8.79
N GLY A 185 -25.60 10.87 9.94
CA GLY A 185 -25.88 9.66 10.68
C GLY A 185 -25.06 9.53 11.97
N ASN A 186 -25.22 8.41 12.64
CA ASN A 186 -24.69 8.22 14.00
C ASN A 186 -23.16 8.35 14.10
N VAL A 187 -22.72 9.28 14.94
CA VAL A 187 -21.33 9.46 15.36
C VAL A 187 -21.24 9.29 16.86
N SER A 188 -20.69 8.16 17.32
CA SER A 188 -20.56 7.88 18.74
C SER A 188 -19.15 8.20 19.26
N ALA A 189 -19.07 8.70 20.51
CA ALA A 189 -17.79 8.91 21.17
C ALA A 189 -17.00 7.60 21.36
N SER A 190 -17.70 6.48 21.56
CA SER A 190 -17.07 5.15 21.69
C SER A 190 -16.39 4.70 20.38
N SER A 191 -17.01 4.94 19.23
CA SER A 191 -16.42 4.67 17.93
C SER A 191 -15.16 5.50 17.70
N ILE A 192 -15.21 6.79 17.99
CA ILE A 192 -14.05 7.69 17.86
C ILE A 192 -12.90 7.22 18.77
N GLY A 193 -13.19 6.89 20.03
CA GLY A 193 -12.19 6.37 20.96
C GLY A 193 -11.56 5.06 20.49
N ALA A 194 -12.34 4.17 19.88
CA ALA A 194 -11.84 2.94 19.30
C ALA A 194 -10.90 3.21 18.11
N ILE A 195 -11.26 4.12 17.22
CA ILE A 195 -10.44 4.51 16.09
C ILE A 195 -9.11 5.12 16.56
N GLN A 196 -9.16 6.01 17.55
CA GLN A 196 -7.95 6.64 18.13
C GLN A 196 -7.00 5.60 18.73
N ARG A 197 -7.52 4.56 19.41
CA ARG A 197 -6.69 3.46 19.91
C ARG A 197 -6.02 2.68 18.79
N ARG A 198 -6.73 2.43 17.68
CA ARG A 198 -6.17 1.76 16.52
C ARG A 198 -5.09 2.59 15.84
N LEU A 199 -5.28 3.90 15.75
CA LEU A 199 -4.25 4.82 15.24
C LEU A 199 -2.98 4.79 16.10
N LEU A 200 -3.11 4.71 17.41
CA LEU A 200 -1.97 4.57 18.31
C LEU A 200 -1.21 3.27 18.08
N VAL A 201 -1.92 2.15 17.89
CA VAL A 201 -1.30 0.86 17.56
C VAL A 201 -0.56 0.94 16.23
N LEU A 202 -1.16 1.54 15.22
CA LEU A 202 -0.53 1.76 13.92
C LEU A 202 0.74 2.60 14.02
N GLU A 203 0.70 3.68 14.79
CA GLU A 203 1.85 4.54 15.06
C GLU A 203 2.99 3.76 15.72
N ASN A 204 2.69 2.91 16.70
CA ASN A 204 3.66 2.05 17.36
C ASN A 204 4.27 0.99 16.43
N GLN A 205 3.56 0.58 15.39
CA GLN A 205 4.06 -0.33 14.35
C GLN A 205 4.89 0.38 13.26
N GLY A 206 5.11 1.68 13.39
CA GLY A 206 5.83 2.48 12.40
C GLY A 206 4.97 2.97 11.24
N GLY A 207 3.64 2.83 11.32
CA GLY A 207 2.72 3.26 10.28
C GLY A 207 2.71 4.77 10.03
N ALA A 208 3.18 5.57 10.98
CA ALA A 208 3.34 7.01 10.81
C ALA A 208 4.32 7.36 9.67
N GLU A 209 5.30 6.51 9.39
CA GLU A 209 6.28 6.74 8.32
C GLU A 209 5.66 6.61 6.92
N LEU A 210 4.60 5.84 6.78
CA LEU A 210 3.89 5.68 5.50
C LEU A 210 3.15 6.96 5.07
N PHE A 211 2.70 7.79 6.04
CA PHE A 211 1.83 8.92 5.75
C PHE A 211 2.56 10.25 5.78
N GLY A 212 2.40 11.01 4.72
CA GLY A 212 2.95 12.33 4.56
C GLY A 212 3.37 12.63 3.13
N GLU A 213 4.08 13.74 2.98
CA GLU A 213 4.59 14.21 1.71
C GLU A 213 6.14 14.29 1.74
N PRO A 214 6.83 14.16 0.58
CA PRO A 214 6.23 13.94 -0.73
C PRO A 214 5.68 12.52 -0.87
N ALA A 215 4.47 12.41 -1.43
CA ALA A 215 3.86 11.13 -1.75
C ALA A 215 4.55 10.48 -2.96
N LEU A 216 4.55 9.16 -3.02
CA LEU A 216 5.12 8.41 -4.13
C LEU A 216 4.47 8.83 -5.46
N ALA A 217 5.29 9.27 -6.40
CA ALA A 217 4.87 9.53 -7.77
C ALA A 217 5.03 8.28 -8.62
N LEU A 218 3.98 7.84 -9.30
CA LEU A 218 4.02 6.64 -10.15
C LEU A 218 5.07 6.75 -11.27
N SER A 219 5.32 7.96 -11.79
CA SER A 219 6.36 8.20 -12.78
C SER A 219 7.78 7.83 -12.32
N ASP A 220 8.03 7.80 -11.02
CA ASP A 220 9.32 7.42 -10.46
C ASP A 220 9.53 5.89 -10.36
N ILE A 221 8.45 5.13 -10.35
CA ILE A 221 8.51 3.66 -10.40
C ILE A 221 8.31 3.11 -11.81
N ILE A 222 7.55 3.81 -12.67
CA ILE A 222 7.33 3.45 -14.06
C ILE A 222 8.32 4.21 -14.93
N SER A 223 9.58 3.83 -14.87
CA SER A 223 10.64 4.52 -15.59
C SER A 223 11.60 3.53 -16.25
N THR A 224 12.23 4.00 -17.33
CA THR A 224 13.27 3.27 -18.04
C THR A 224 14.58 4.03 -17.96
N THR A 225 15.69 3.32 -18.09
CA THR A 225 17.03 3.90 -18.17
C THR A 225 17.32 4.47 -19.57
N ALA A 226 18.41 5.20 -19.71
CA ALA A 226 18.86 5.74 -20.99
C ALA A 226 19.11 4.65 -22.05
N ASP A 227 19.51 3.46 -21.63
CA ASP A 227 19.70 2.29 -22.52
C ASP A 227 18.40 1.51 -22.80
N GLY A 228 17.27 2.00 -22.30
CA GLY A 228 15.95 1.45 -22.58
C GLY A 228 15.52 0.29 -21.68
N ARG A 229 16.29 -0.06 -20.65
CA ARG A 229 15.88 -1.09 -19.68
C ARG A 229 14.89 -0.54 -18.67
N GLY A 230 13.95 -1.38 -18.21
CA GLY A 230 13.01 -1.01 -17.16
C GLY A 230 13.66 -0.95 -15.78
N GLN A 231 13.34 0.07 -14.99
CA GLN A 231 13.76 0.13 -13.58
C GLN A 231 13.13 -1.03 -12.80
N ILE A 232 13.93 -1.69 -11.98
CA ILE A 232 13.47 -2.70 -11.02
C ILE A 232 13.36 -2.04 -9.66
N ASN A 233 12.13 -1.78 -9.23
CA ASN A 233 11.83 -1.18 -7.93
C ASN A 233 11.68 -2.29 -6.90
N ILE A 234 12.52 -2.26 -5.87
CA ILE A 234 12.54 -3.27 -4.80
C ILE A 234 12.12 -2.61 -3.50
N LEU A 235 11.00 -3.04 -2.95
CA LEU A 235 10.52 -2.63 -1.63
C LEU A 235 11.10 -3.56 -0.57
N ALA A 236 11.92 -3.05 0.33
CA ALA A 236 12.38 -3.78 1.50
C ALA A 236 11.19 -4.08 2.41
N SER A 237 10.84 -5.35 2.55
CA SER A 237 9.61 -5.80 3.21
C SER A 237 9.85 -6.74 4.38
N ASP A 238 11.10 -7.00 4.74
CA ASP A 238 11.48 -7.89 5.83
C ASP A 238 10.88 -7.43 7.18
N LYS A 239 10.99 -6.15 7.51
CA LYS A 239 10.37 -5.58 8.72
C LYS A 239 8.85 -5.47 8.64
N LEU A 240 8.28 -5.35 7.45
CA LEU A 240 6.83 -5.29 7.25
C LEU A 240 6.13 -6.61 7.55
N MET A 241 6.86 -7.71 7.63
CA MET A 241 6.28 -9.01 8.00
C MET A 241 5.82 -9.07 9.46
N SER A 242 6.31 -8.18 10.32
CA SER A 242 5.77 -7.98 11.67
C SER A 242 4.50 -7.11 11.71
N ALA A 243 4.18 -6.44 10.60
CA ALA A 243 2.98 -5.62 10.42
C ALA A 243 2.28 -6.01 9.09
N PRO A 244 1.76 -7.25 8.96
CA PRO A 244 1.25 -7.78 7.70
C PRO A 244 0.10 -6.96 7.12
N ARG A 245 -0.69 -6.33 7.96
CA ARG A 245 -1.79 -5.46 7.53
C ARG A 245 -1.28 -4.16 6.89
N LEU A 246 -0.23 -3.57 7.43
CA LEU A 246 0.43 -2.42 6.82
C LEU A 246 1.00 -2.78 5.45
N TYR A 247 1.66 -3.91 5.35
CA TYR A 247 2.18 -4.46 4.08
C TYR A 247 1.07 -4.63 3.04
N ALA A 248 0.01 -5.37 3.39
CA ALA A 248 -1.11 -5.63 2.49
C ALA A 248 -1.81 -4.34 2.05
N THR A 249 -2.07 -3.44 2.97
CA THR A 249 -2.78 -2.19 2.68
C THR A 249 -1.96 -1.27 1.77
N PHE A 250 -0.65 -1.18 2.00
CA PHE A 250 0.24 -0.43 1.11
C PHE A 250 0.20 -0.97 -0.33
N LEU A 251 0.30 -2.28 -0.50
CA LEU A 251 0.28 -2.90 -1.82
C LEU A 251 -1.07 -2.71 -2.53
N LEU A 252 -2.17 -2.82 -1.79
CA LEU A 252 -3.51 -2.57 -2.32
C LEU A 252 -3.70 -1.11 -2.71
N TRP A 253 -3.18 -0.19 -1.92
CA TRP A 253 -3.17 1.23 -2.28
C TRP A 253 -2.39 1.47 -3.58
N LEU A 254 -1.18 0.94 -3.69
CA LEU A 254 -0.35 1.10 -4.89
C LEU A 254 -1.04 0.53 -6.13
N LEU A 255 -1.65 -0.64 -6.01
CA LEU A 255 -2.41 -1.26 -7.08
C LEU A 255 -3.61 -0.38 -7.52
N SER A 256 -4.31 0.21 -6.57
CA SER A 256 -5.43 1.12 -6.83
C SER A 256 -4.98 2.41 -7.51
N GLU A 257 -3.85 2.97 -7.10
CA GLU A 257 -3.25 4.15 -7.74
C GLU A 257 -2.86 3.88 -9.19
N LEU A 258 -2.24 2.73 -9.45
CA LEU A 258 -1.92 2.31 -10.82
C LEU A 258 -3.17 2.22 -11.69
N PHE A 259 -4.24 1.66 -11.14
CA PHE A 259 -5.52 1.56 -11.84
C PHE A 259 -6.15 2.93 -12.14
N GLU A 260 -6.11 3.85 -11.18
CA GLU A 260 -6.75 5.17 -11.31
C GLU A 260 -5.97 6.14 -12.19
N GLU A 261 -4.63 6.14 -12.11
CA GLU A 261 -3.79 7.15 -12.79
C GLU A 261 -3.37 6.74 -14.20
N LEU A 262 -3.23 5.45 -14.49
CA LEU A 262 -2.81 4.99 -15.80
C LEU A 262 -3.94 5.09 -16.82
N SER A 263 -3.59 5.49 -18.04
CA SER A 263 -4.54 5.54 -19.16
C SER A 263 -4.74 4.15 -19.79
N GLU A 264 -5.89 3.96 -20.40
CA GLU A 264 -6.20 2.77 -21.22
C GLU A 264 -5.22 2.69 -22.41
N VAL A 265 -4.65 1.51 -22.64
CA VAL A 265 -3.70 1.27 -23.74
C VAL A 265 -4.13 0.13 -24.66
N GLY A 266 -5.22 -0.57 -24.33
CA GLY A 266 -5.70 -1.73 -25.07
C GLY A 266 -4.80 -2.94 -24.88
N ASP A 267 -4.40 -3.60 -25.98
CA ASP A 267 -3.50 -4.76 -26.00
C ASP A 267 -2.12 -4.32 -26.51
N PRO A 268 -1.20 -3.88 -25.63
CA PRO A 268 0.14 -3.47 -26.02
C PRO A 268 1.03 -4.66 -26.34
N ASP A 269 2.09 -4.46 -27.14
CA ASP A 269 3.06 -5.49 -27.47
C ASP A 269 3.85 -6.01 -26.25
N LYS A 270 3.95 -5.19 -25.23
CA LYS A 270 4.55 -5.51 -23.94
C LYS A 270 3.86 -4.74 -22.81
N PRO A 271 3.91 -5.23 -21.56
CA PRO A 271 3.37 -4.49 -20.43
C PRO A 271 4.06 -3.11 -20.28
N LYS A 272 3.31 -2.13 -19.80
CA LYS A 272 3.88 -0.86 -19.33
C LYS A 272 4.55 -0.99 -17.97
N PHE A 273 4.08 -1.94 -17.17
CA PHE A 273 4.54 -2.17 -15.82
C PHE A 273 4.17 -3.57 -15.35
N VAL A 274 5.03 -4.21 -14.57
CA VAL A 274 4.77 -5.51 -13.97
C VAL A 274 4.95 -5.41 -12.45
N PHE A 275 3.98 -5.91 -11.73
CA PHE A 275 3.93 -5.88 -10.28
C PHE A 275 3.98 -7.29 -9.69
N PHE A 276 4.97 -7.56 -8.84
CA PHE A 276 5.09 -8.83 -8.13
C PHE A 276 4.68 -8.67 -6.66
N PHE A 277 3.63 -9.38 -6.26
CA PHE A 277 3.16 -9.47 -4.88
C PHE A 277 3.73 -10.72 -4.24
N ASP A 278 4.75 -10.60 -3.43
CA ASP A 278 5.22 -11.71 -2.61
C ASP A 278 4.38 -11.87 -1.35
N GLU A 279 4.31 -13.10 -0.81
CA GLU A 279 3.42 -13.44 0.30
C GLU A 279 1.95 -13.03 0.03
N ALA A 280 1.45 -13.38 -1.14
CA ALA A 280 0.14 -12.92 -1.62
C ALA A 280 -1.03 -13.30 -0.70
N HIS A 281 -0.88 -14.36 0.12
CA HIS A 281 -1.89 -14.74 1.11
C HIS A 281 -2.20 -13.60 2.10
N LEU A 282 -1.25 -12.72 2.39
CA LEU A 282 -1.45 -11.59 3.30
C LEU A 282 -2.45 -10.56 2.77
N LEU A 283 -2.68 -10.51 1.47
CA LEU A 283 -3.69 -9.64 0.87
C LEU A 283 -5.12 -10.11 1.16
N PHE A 284 -5.29 -11.41 1.36
CA PHE A 284 -6.59 -12.06 1.42
C PHE A 284 -6.95 -12.59 2.81
N ASP A 285 -5.97 -12.91 3.64
CA ASP A 285 -6.19 -13.43 4.98
C ASP A 285 -6.98 -12.45 5.86
N GLY A 286 -8.15 -12.89 6.32
CA GLY A 286 -9.03 -12.08 7.14
C GLY A 286 -9.57 -10.82 6.44
N ALA A 287 -9.42 -10.70 5.13
CA ALA A 287 -9.93 -9.57 4.36
C ALA A 287 -11.46 -9.63 4.26
N PRO A 288 -12.17 -8.51 4.50
CA PRO A 288 -13.60 -8.45 4.26
C PRO A 288 -13.91 -8.65 2.77
N LYS A 289 -15.06 -9.26 2.49
CA LYS A 289 -15.49 -9.55 1.11
C LYS A 289 -15.43 -8.34 0.18
N PRO A 290 -15.91 -7.13 0.55
CA PRO A 290 -15.83 -5.96 -0.33
C PRO A 290 -14.41 -5.63 -0.77
N LEU A 291 -13.41 -5.86 0.08
CA LEU A 291 -12.00 -5.62 -0.26
C LEU A 291 -11.46 -6.67 -1.24
N VAL A 292 -11.79 -7.94 -1.03
CA VAL A 292 -11.44 -9.02 -1.97
C VAL A 292 -12.08 -8.77 -3.33
N ASP A 293 -13.34 -8.37 -3.37
CA ASP A 293 -14.06 -8.00 -4.59
C ASP A 293 -13.39 -6.81 -5.30
N LYS A 294 -12.89 -5.83 -4.56
CA LYS A 294 -12.15 -4.69 -5.12
C LYS A 294 -10.83 -5.15 -5.75
N VAL A 295 -10.09 -6.02 -5.11
CA VAL A 295 -8.83 -6.58 -5.65
C VAL A 295 -9.12 -7.37 -6.94
N GLU A 296 -10.16 -8.18 -6.95
CA GLU A 296 -10.60 -8.94 -8.13
C GLU A 296 -10.96 -8.00 -9.28
N GLN A 297 -11.75 -6.98 -9.01
CA GLN A 297 -12.13 -5.98 -10.01
C GLN A 297 -10.92 -5.25 -10.59
N VAL A 298 -10.01 -4.78 -9.74
CA VAL A 298 -8.78 -4.09 -10.18
C VAL A 298 -7.91 -5.03 -11.00
N ALA A 299 -7.67 -6.27 -10.55
CA ALA A 299 -6.88 -7.25 -11.29
C ALA A 299 -7.46 -7.52 -12.69
N ARG A 300 -8.77 -7.62 -12.81
CA ARG A 300 -9.46 -7.82 -14.09
C ARG A 300 -9.33 -6.62 -15.03
N LEU A 301 -9.47 -5.40 -14.51
CA LEU A 301 -9.53 -4.19 -15.30
C LEU A 301 -8.16 -3.57 -15.59
N ILE A 302 -7.18 -3.76 -14.72
CA ILE A 302 -5.86 -3.13 -14.86
C ILE A 302 -5.07 -3.66 -16.06
N ARG A 303 -5.45 -4.81 -16.55
CA ARG A 303 -4.92 -5.37 -17.79
C ARG A 303 -5.00 -4.37 -18.96
N SER A 304 -6.13 -3.70 -19.12
CA SER A 304 -6.32 -2.70 -20.17
C SER A 304 -5.44 -1.45 -20.00
N LYS A 305 -4.87 -1.26 -18.82
CA LYS A 305 -3.89 -0.22 -18.52
C LYS A 305 -2.44 -0.65 -18.84
N GLY A 306 -2.26 -1.88 -19.31
CA GLY A 306 -0.95 -2.44 -19.61
C GLY A 306 -0.16 -2.94 -18.39
N VAL A 307 -0.81 -3.17 -17.26
CA VAL A 307 -0.16 -3.64 -16.03
C VAL A 307 -0.39 -5.14 -15.86
N GLY A 308 0.71 -5.89 -15.68
CA GLY A 308 0.68 -7.29 -15.29
C GLY A 308 0.89 -7.43 -13.79
N ILE A 309 0.07 -8.27 -13.15
CA ILE A 309 0.17 -8.59 -11.72
C ILE A 309 0.55 -10.05 -11.59
N TYR A 310 1.61 -10.31 -10.83
CA TYR A 310 2.12 -11.65 -10.56
C TYR A 310 2.08 -11.89 -9.05
N PHE A 311 1.26 -12.84 -8.62
CA PHE A 311 1.22 -13.26 -7.23
C PHE A 311 2.28 -14.33 -6.97
N VAL A 312 3.01 -14.18 -5.87
CA VAL A 312 3.98 -15.17 -5.39
C VAL A 312 3.48 -15.70 -4.06
N THR A 313 3.28 -17.00 -3.96
CA THR A 313 2.70 -17.63 -2.78
C THR A 313 3.22 -19.04 -2.57
N GLN A 314 3.06 -19.56 -1.37
CA GLN A 314 3.43 -20.94 -1.05
C GLN A 314 2.45 -21.95 -1.65
N ASN A 315 1.19 -21.58 -1.80
CA ASN A 315 0.14 -22.46 -2.33
C ASN A 315 -0.85 -21.68 -3.19
N PRO A 316 -1.24 -22.19 -4.37
CA PRO A 316 -2.27 -21.54 -5.20
C PRO A 316 -3.61 -21.33 -4.48
N SER A 317 -3.98 -22.20 -3.54
CA SER A 317 -5.21 -22.07 -2.76
C SER A 317 -5.25 -20.87 -1.84
N ASP A 318 -4.13 -20.18 -1.62
CA ASP A 318 -4.07 -18.94 -0.86
C ASP A 318 -4.71 -17.75 -1.61
N VAL A 319 -4.87 -17.90 -2.92
CA VAL A 319 -5.50 -16.88 -3.78
C VAL A 319 -6.95 -17.29 -4.05
N PRO A 320 -7.92 -16.38 -3.85
CA PRO A 320 -9.32 -16.66 -4.19
C PRO A 320 -9.50 -17.12 -5.64
N GLU A 321 -10.41 -18.07 -5.86
CA GLU A 321 -10.63 -18.68 -7.19
C GLU A 321 -10.93 -17.66 -8.29
N ASP A 322 -11.72 -16.64 -8.00
CA ASP A 322 -12.06 -15.60 -8.96
C ASP A 322 -10.85 -14.79 -9.42
N ILE A 323 -9.87 -14.61 -8.55
CA ILE A 323 -8.60 -13.97 -8.88
C ILE A 323 -7.66 -14.96 -9.56
N LEU A 324 -7.55 -16.18 -9.01
CA LEU A 324 -6.70 -17.24 -9.54
C LEU A 324 -7.02 -17.54 -11.01
N GLY A 325 -8.30 -17.53 -11.38
CA GLY A 325 -8.75 -17.72 -12.76
C GLY A 325 -8.27 -16.66 -13.76
N GLN A 326 -7.84 -15.49 -13.27
CA GLN A 326 -7.29 -14.40 -14.08
C GLN A 326 -5.77 -14.44 -14.25
N LEU A 327 -5.09 -15.33 -13.52
CA LEU A 327 -3.63 -15.46 -13.53
C LEU A 327 -3.21 -16.42 -14.62
N GLY A 328 -2.99 -15.91 -15.84
CA GLY A 328 -2.81 -16.71 -17.03
C GLY A 328 -1.44 -17.39 -17.14
N ASN A 329 -0.37 -16.73 -16.71
CA ASN A 329 0.99 -17.26 -16.80
C ASN A 329 1.40 -17.89 -15.46
N ARG A 330 1.74 -19.19 -15.47
CA ARG A 330 1.92 -19.93 -14.22
C ARG A 330 3.24 -20.68 -14.17
N VAL A 331 3.92 -20.54 -13.02
CA VAL A 331 5.10 -21.30 -12.64
C VAL A 331 4.81 -21.97 -11.31
N GLN A 332 4.67 -23.29 -11.32
CA GLN A 332 4.38 -24.09 -10.14
C GLN A 332 5.61 -24.88 -9.71
N HIS A 333 6.30 -24.38 -8.68
CA HIS A 333 7.35 -25.14 -8.00
C HIS A 333 6.75 -26.25 -7.12
N ALA A 334 7.61 -27.09 -6.57
CA ALA A 334 7.18 -28.23 -5.79
C ALA A 334 6.25 -27.87 -4.63
N LEU A 335 5.21 -28.67 -4.46
CA LEU A 335 4.37 -28.67 -3.27
C LEU A 335 4.65 -29.92 -2.43
N ARG A 336 4.59 -29.76 -1.11
CA ARG A 336 4.73 -30.87 -0.16
C ARG A 336 3.42 -31.64 -0.08
N ALA A 337 3.50 -32.95 0.16
CA ALA A 337 2.35 -33.84 0.26
C ALA A 337 2.43 -34.74 1.51
N PHE A 338 2.77 -34.16 2.65
CA PHE A 338 2.95 -34.89 3.92
C PHE A 338 1.63 -35.16 4.65
N THR A 339 0.67 -34.24 4.54
CA THR A 339 -0.63 -34.36 5.21
C THR A 339 -1.75 -34.60 4.19
N ALA A 340 -2.92 -35.04 4.68
CA ALA A 340 -4.11 -35.17 3.83
C ALA A 340 -4.54 -33.81 3.22
N ARG A 341 -4.33 -32.73 3.95
CA ARG A 341 -4.56 -31.36 3.47
C ARG A 341 -3.61 -31.03 2.34
N ASP A 342 -2.32 -31.30 2.50
CA ASP A 342 -1.31 -31.07 1.47
C ASP A 342 -1.63 -31.82 0.18
N ARG A 343 -2.07 -33.09 0.29
CA ARG A 343 -2.45 -33.90 -0.87
C ARG A 343 -3.67 -33.33 -1.59
N ARG A 344 -4.68 -32.88 -0.86
CA ARG A 344 -5.84 -32.22 -1.48
C ARG A 344 -5.46 -30.93 -2.21
N GLN A 345 -4.60 -30.12 -1.60
CA GLN A 345 -4.10 -28.90 -2.20
C GLN A 345 -3.28 -29.16 -3.46
N LEU A 346 -2.46 -30.21 -3.44
CA LEU A 346 -1.67 -30.65 -4.60
C LEU A 346 -2.57 -31.06 -5.78
N VAL A 347 -3.56 -31.90 -5.53
CA VAL A 347 -4.53 -32.33 -6.55
C VAL A 347 -5.31 -31.15 -7.10
N GLN A 348 -5.78 -30.28 -6.22
CA GLN A 348 -6.52 -29.06 -6.59
C GLN A 348 -5.66 -28.12 -7.45
N ALA A 349 -4.39 -27.94 -7.12
CA ALA A 349 -3.47 -27.15 -7.93
C ALA A 349 -3.29 -27.76 -9.33
N ALA A 350 -3.10 -29.08 -9.41
CA ALA A 350 -2.92 -29.81 -10.65
C ALA A 350 -4.13 -29.74 -11.58
N GLU A 351 -5.34 -29.80 -11.04
CA GLU A 351 -6.59 -29.73 -11.81
C GLU A 351 -6.81 -28.40 -12.53
N THR A 352 -6.10 -27.34 -12.14
CA THR A 352 -6.21 -26.01 -12.79
C THR A 352 -5.38 -25.89 -14.06
N TYR A 353 -4.56 -26.89 -14.39
CA TYR A 353 -3.67 -26.88 -15.53
C TYR A 353 -4.19 -27.73 -16.70
N ARG A 354 -3.79 -27.35 -17.91
CA ARG A 354 -3.99 -28.17 -19.09
C ARG A 354 -2.99 -29.32 -19.12
N ASP A 355 -3.49 -30.55 -19.00
CA ASP A 355 -2.69 -31.73 -18.85
C ASP A 355 -1.73 -31.98 -20.02
N ASN A 356 -0.55 -32.52 -19.67
CA ASN A 356 0.39 -33.09 -20.64
C ASN A 356 0.22 -34.61 -20.66
N PRO A 357 0.02 -35.21 -21.85
CA PRO A 357 -0.16 -36.66 -21.95
C PRO A 357 1.09 -37.48 -21.55
N LEU A 358 2.27 -36.87 -21.43
CA LEU A 358 3.53 -37.56 -21.13
C LEU A 358 3.73 -37.79 -19.62
N PHE A 359 3.02 -37.08 -18.74
CA PHE A 359 3.15 -37.24 -17.31
C PHE A 359 1.87 -36.78 -16.55
N ASP A 360 1.71 -37.26 -15.33
CA ASP A 360 0.68 -36.76 -14.41
C ASP A 360 1.10 -35.42 -13.79
N THR A 361 0.25 -34.42 -13.86
CA THR A 361 0.57 -33.07 -13.40
C THR A 361 0.79 -33.00 -11.88
N ALA A 362 -0.03 -33.71 -11.10
CA ALA A 362 0.12 -33.77 -9.64
C ALA A 362 1.44 -34.44 -9.24
N ASP A 363 1.79 -35.55 -9.89
CA ASP A 363 3.07 -36.21 -9.66
C ASP A 363 4.25 -35.30 -10.01
N ALA A 364 4.17 -34.60 -11.13
CA ALA A 364 5.21 -33.66 -11.54
C ALA A 364 5.41 -32.54 -10.51
N ILE A 365 4.33 -31.93 -10.01
CA ILE A 365 4.41 -30.88 -8.99
C ILE A 365 5.05 -31.38 -7.69
N ARG A 366 4.80 -32.65 -7.33
CA ARG A 366 5.42 -33.27 -6.15
C ARG A 366 6.91 -33.56 -6.36
N GLU A 367 7.31 -33.94 -7.57
CA GLU A 367 8.64 -34.51 -7.88
C GLU A 367 9.67 -33.48 -8.36
N VAL A 368 9.26 -32.34 -8.88
CA VAL A 368 10.19 -31.31 -9.40
C VAL A 368 11.21 -30.90 -8.34
N GLY A 369 12.45 -30.79 -8.73
CA GLY A 369 13.55 -30.39 -7.86
C GLY A 369 13.63 -28.88 -7.66
N VAL A 370 14.61 -28.45 -6.87
CA VAL A 370 14.89 -27.03 -6.67
C VAL A 370 15.31 -26.38 -7.99
N GLY A 371 14.64 -25.29 -8.36
CA GLY A 371 14.87 -24.61 -9.64
C GLY A 371 14.26 -25.32 -10.86
N GLU A 372 13.47 -26.36 -10.64
CA GLU A 372 12.58 -26.97 -11.64
C GLU A 372 11.13 -26.69 -11.25
N ALA A 373 10.29 -26.43 -12.23
CA ALA A 373 8.89 -26.13 -12.02
C ALA A 373 8.02 -26.72 -13.13
N VAL A 374 6.74 -26.87 -12.83
CA VAL A 374 5.72 -27.09 -13.85
C VAL A 374 5.28 -25.74 -14.36
N THR A 375 5.45 -25.49 -15.65
CA THR A 375 5.12 -24.19 -16.26
C THR A 375 3.97 -24.31 -17.24
N SER A 376 3.10 -23.29 -17.25
CA SER A 376 2.06 -23.11 -18.24
C SER A 376 1.95 -21.62 -18.55
N MET A 377 2.45 -21.23 -19.71
CA MET A 377 2.40 -19.85 -20.18
C MET A 377 1.31 -19.69 -21.24
N LEU A 378 0.76 -18.49 -21.33
CA LEU A 378 -0.20 -18.16 -22.37
C LEU A 378 0.45 -18.19 -23.76
N GLN A 379 -0.18 -18.90 -24.66
CA GLN A 379 0.21 -19.04 -26.06
C GLN A 379 -0.66 -18.16 -26.96
N LYS A 380 -0.47 -18.30 -28.27
CA LYS A 380 -1.24 -17.58 -29.28
C LYS A 380 -2.75 -17.54 -28.94
N LYS A 381 -3.35 -16.38 -29.06
CA LYS A 381 -4.74 -16.08 -28.67
C LYS A 381 -5.01 -16.14 -27.16
N GLY A 382 -3.96 -16.12 -26.33
CA GLY A 382 -4.11 -16.17 -24.88
C GLY A 382 -4.59 -17.52 -24.33
N ILE A 383 -4.35 -18.60 -25.05
CA ILE A 383 -4.72 -19.96 -24.61
C ILE A 383 -3.63 -20.48 -23.68
N PRO A 384 -3.98 -21.01 -22.49
CA PRO A 384 -3.01 -21.65 -21.61
C PRO A 384 -2.28 -22.81 -22.32
N GLY A 385 -0.96 -22.80 -22.22
CA GLY A 385 -0.13 -23.88 -22.75
C GLY A 385 -0.32 -25.19 -21.99
N ILE A 386 -0.02 -26.30 -22.65
CA ILE A 386 0.13 -27.60 -21.99
C ILE A 386 1.25 -27.49 -20.96
N VAL A 387 1.06 -28.05 -19.78
CA VAL A 387 2.10 -28.03 -18.74
C VAL A 387 3.38 -28.72 -19.19
N GLU A 388 4.50 -28.14 -18.83
CA GLU A 388 5.83 -28.70 -19.05
C GLU A 388 6.65 -28.69 -17.77
N ARG A 389 7.36 -29.78 -17.52
CA ARG A 389 8.42 -29.78 -16.50
C ARG A 389 9.58 -28.97 -17.04
N THR A 390 9.90 -27.89 -16.38
CA THR A 390 10.82 -26.86 -16.88
C THR A 390 11.95 -26.63 -15.90
N LEU A 391 13.18 -26.75 -16.36
CA LEU A 391 14.35 -26.25 -15.64
C LEU A 391 14.41 -24.73 -15.84
N ILE A 392 14.24 -23.99 -14.76
CA ILE A 392 14.30 -22.52 -14.81
C ILE A 392 15.72 -22.07 -15.13
N ARG A 393 15.84 -21.11 -16.02
CA ARG A 393 17.14 -20.54 -16.40
C ARG A 393 17.85 -19.94 -15.18
N PRO A 394 19.20 -19.98 -15.15
CA PRO A 394 19.93 -19.35 -14.07
C PRO A 394 19.84 -17.82 -14.16
N PRO A 395 19.91 -17.10 -13.02
CA PRO A 395 19.90 -15.65 -13.01
C PRO A 395 21.21 -15.06 -13.53
N SER A 396 21.13 -13.91 -14.18
CA SER A 396 22.30 -13.14 -14.64
C SER A 396 22.86 -12.21 -13.58
N SER A 397 22.01 -11.75 -12.67
CA SER A 397 22.39 -10.94 -11.53
C SER A 397 22.91 -11.80 -10.36
N LYS A 398 23.49 -11.13 -9.37
CA LYS A 398 23.96 -11.80 -8.15
C LYS A 398 22.79 -12.44 -7.41
N LEU A 399 22.89 -13.72 -7.12
CA LEU A 399 21.94 -14.41 -6.25
C LEU A 399 22.27 -14.11 -4.77
N GLY A 400 21.29 -13.67 -4.01
CA GLY A 400 21.41 -13.32 -2.62
C GLY A 400 21.60 -11.81 -2.38
N PRO A 401 21.72 -11.39 -1.13
CA PRO A 401 21.79 -9.98 -0.79
C PRO A 401 23.14 -9.35 -1.10
N ILE A 402 23.14 -8.05 -1.37
CA ILE A 402 24.32 -7.20 -1.35
C ILE A 402 24.55 -6.66 0.07
N SER A 403 25.74 -6.16 0.34
CA SER A 403 26.05 -5.55 1.62
C SER A 403 25.29 -4.23 1.84
N LEU A 404 25.17 -3.78 3.09
CA LEU A 404 24.54 -2.49 3.41
C LEU A 404 25.28 -1.32 2.76
N SER A 405 26.62 -1.39 2.69
CA SER A 405 27.43 -0.37 2.03
C SER A 405 27.21 -0.34 0.51
N GLU A 406 27.12 -1.48 -0.13
CA GLU A 406 26.80 -1.60 -1.56
C GLU A 406 25.38 -1.08 -1.85
N ARG A 407 24.43 -1.41 -1.00
CA ARG A 407 23.05 -0.88 -1.07
C ARG A 407 23.02 0.63 -0.96
N ALA A 408 23.75 1.21 -0.01
CA ALA A 408 23.85 2.66 0.19
C ALA A 408 24.40 3.38 -1.06
N VAL A 409 25.37 2.80 -1.75
CA VAL A 409 25.87 3.33 -3.03
C VAL A 409 24.80 3.36 -4.10
N VAL A 410 24.01 2.31 -4.24
CA VAL A 410 22.88 2.24 -5.20
C VAL A 410 21.85 3.31 -4.90
N VAL A 411 21.49 3.48 -3.62
CA VAL A 411 20.53 4.52 -3.19
C VAL A 411 21.07 5.91 -3.48
N ALA A 412 22.33 6.19 -3.18
CA ALA A 412 22.95 7.50 -3.40
C ALA A 412 23.04 7.88 -4.89
N ASN A 413 23.20 6.90 -5.76
CA ASN A 413 23.32 7.10 -7.22
C ASN A 413 21.98 6.91 -7.98
N SER A 414 20.89 6.70 -7.26
CA SER A 414 19.55 6.53 -7.85
C SER A 414 19.10 7.80 -8.57
N HIS A 415 18.34 7.65 -9.65
CA HIS A 415 17.75 8.76 -10.41
C HIS A 415 16.77 9.63 -9.60
N ILE A 416 16.31 9.14 -8.46
CA ILE A 416 15.40 9.85 -7.55
C ILE A 416 16.09 10.28 -6.24
N ALA A 417 17.41 10.15 -6.15
CA ALA A 417 18.15 10.54 -4.95
C ALA A 417 17.86 12.00 -4.57
N GLY A 418 17.55 12.22 -3.29
CA GLY A 418 17.20 13.54 -2.76
C GLY A 418 15.73 13.94 -2.89
N LYS A 419 14.92 13.19 -3.61
CA LYS A 419 13.49 13.54 -3.83
C LYS A 419 12.60 13.18 -2.63
N TYR A 420 12.84 12.04 -1.99
CA TYR A 420 11.95 11.47 -0.97
C TYR A 420 12.53 11.46 0.44
N GLU A 421 13.81 11.74 0.60
CA GLU A 421 14.52 11.60 1.88
C GLU A 421 13.99 12.57 2.93
N ALA A 422 13.70 13.81 2.55
CA ALA A 422 13.17 14.82 3.45
C ALA A 422 11.65 14.86 3.41
N LYS A 423 11.03 14.64 4.56
CA LYS A 423 9.58 14.80 4.72
C LYS A 423 9.21 16.29 4.62
N VAL A 424 8.19 16.60 3.81
CA VAL A 424 7.63 17.94 3.68
C VAL A 424 6.43 18.06 4.60
N ASP A 425 6.43 19.09 5.47
CA ASP A 425 5.31 19.39 6.36
C ASP A 425 4.71 20.75 5.94
N ARG A 426 3.54 20.70 5.32
CA ARG A 426 2.79 21.90 4.92
C ARG A 426 1.51 22.03 5.74
N GLN A 427 0.87 23.18 5.67
CA GLN A 427 -0.39 23.40 6.34
C GLN A 427 -1.45 22.39 5.89
N SER A 428 -2.01 21.68 6.86
CA SER A 428 -2.95 20.59 6.68
C SER A 428 -4.06 20.65 7.73
N ALA A 429 -4.90 19.62 7.81
CA ALA A 429 -6.02 19.59 8.75
C ALA A 429 -5.60 19.84 10.21
N TYR A 430 -4.46 19.31 10.62
CA TYR A 430 -3.91 19.52 11.96
C TYR A 430 -3.69 21.00 12.27
N GLU A 431 -2.98 21.73 11.43
CA GLU A 431 -2.67 23.15 11.62
C GLU A 431 -3.92 24.01 11.50
N ILE A 432 -4.83 23.70 10.59
CA ILE A 432 -6.11 24.40 10.42
C ILE A 432 -6.96 24.26 11.68
N LEU A 433 -7.13 23.04 12.18
CA LEU A 433 -7.92 22.76 13.37
C LEU A 433 -7.27 23.34 14.63
N ARG A 434 -5.95 23.28 14.74
CA ARG A 434 -5.20 23.93 15.80
C ARG A 434 -5.45 25.44 15.81
N GLY A 435 -5.36 26.10 14.65
CA GLY A 435 -5.64 27.52 14.52
C GLY A 435 -7.06 27.89 14.93
N ARG A 436 -8.05 27.07 14.52
CA ARG A 436 -9.46 27.25 14.94
C ARG A 436 -9.61 27.10 16.46
N ALA A 437 -8.95 26.14 17.08
CA ALA A 437 -8.99 25.91 18.52
C ALA A 437 -8.33 27.07 19.29
N GLU A 438 -7.22 27.60 18.79
CA GLU A 438 -6.55 28.77 19.38
C GLU A 438 -7.43 30.05 19.33
N VAL A 439 -8.07 30.29 18.19
CA VAL A 439 -9.03 31.41 18.04
C VAL A 439 -10.22 31.25 18.98
N ALA A 440 -10.79 30.03 19.06
CA ALA A 440 -11.89 29.75 19.97
C ALA A 440 -11.50 29.93 21.45
N ALA A 441 -10.30 29.47 21.82
CA ALA A 441 -9.78 29.63 23.19
C ALA A 441 -9.55 31.10 23.54
N LYS A 442 -9.03 31.90 22.61
CA LYS A 442 -8.86 33.36 22.81
C LYS A 442 -10.18 34.08 22.96
N ALA A 443 -11.16 33.76 22.09
CA ALA A 443 -12.50 34.33 22.20
C ALA A 443 -13.19 33.95 23.50
N ALA A 444 -13.02 32.73 23.99
CA ALA A 444 -13.53 32.27 25.28
C ALA A 444 -12.88 33.01 26.46
N ALA A 445 -11.58 33.24 26.42
CA ALA A 445 -10.85 33.98 27.45
C ALA A 445 -11.27 35.46 27.49
N GLU A 446 -11.47 36.08 26.33
CA GLU A 446 -11.97 37.47 26.24
C GLU A 446 -13.42 37.59 26.74
N ALA A 447 -14.27 36.61 26.45
CA ALA A 447 -15.63 36.56 26.95
C ALA A 447 -15.66 36.38 28.48
N GLU A 448 -14.78 35.54 29.03
CA GLU A 448 -14.65 35.32 30.48
C GLU A 448 -14.17 36.60 31.20
N ALA A 449 -13.17 37.27 30.63
CA ALA A 449 -12.67 38.54 31.17
C ALA A 449 -13.77 39.62 31.20
N LYS A 450 -14.56 39.73 30.12
CA LYS A 450 -15.71 40.67 30.08
C LYS A 450 -16.80 40.31 31.07
N GLU A 451 -17.06 39.03 31.28
CA GLU A 451 -18.05 38.56 32.26
C GLU A 451 -17.60 38.86 33.69
N GLU A 452 -16.30 38.67 34.00
CA GLU A 452 -15.71 39.08 35.28
C GLU A 452 -15.78 40.58 35.50
N GLU A 453 -15.42 41.39 34.49
CA GLU A 453 -15.54 42.84 34.56
C GLU A 453 -16.99 43.28 34.82
N MET A 454 -17.96 42.65 34.15
CA MET A 454 -19.37 42.94 34.34
C MET A 454 -19.86 42.51 35.74
N GLU A 455 -19.40 41.35 36.25
CA GLU A 455 -19.72 40.93 37.61
C GLU A 455 -19.13 41.86 38.67
N ILE A 456 -17.88 42.30 38.46
CA ILE A 456 -17.23 43.27 39.35
C ILE A 456 -18.01 44.61 39.34
N ALA A 457 -18.33 45.12 38.15
CA ALA A 457 -19.11 46.35 38.01
C ALA A 457 -20.51 46.23 38.65
N GLU A 458 -21.16 45.06 38.51
CA GLU A 458 -22.45 44.79 39.13
C GLU A 458 -22.33 44.69 40.65
N ARG A 459 -21.27 44.11 41.18
CA ARG A 459 -20.98 44.07 42.62
C ARG A 459 -20.72 45.51 43.21
N GLU A 460 -19.91 46.26 42.47
CA GLU A 460 -19.65 47.69 42.87
C GLU A 460 -20.92 48.53 42.82
N TYR A 461 -21.71 48.37 41.76
CA TYR A 461 -23.00 49.01 41.63
C TYR A 461 -23.98 48.63 42.76
N LYS A 462 -24.05 47.37 43.13
CA LYS A 462 -24.88 46.88 44.24
C LYS A 462 -24.37 47.36 45.59
N SER A 463 -23.05 47.49 45.78
CA SER A 463 -22.44 47.99 46.97
C SER A 463 -22.68 49.51 47.12
N ALA A 464 -22.51 50.31 46.06
CA ALA A 464 -22.79 51.73 46.02
C ALA A 464 -24.27 52.02 46.28
N ARG A 465 -25.15 51.13 45.78
CA ARG A 465 -26.60 51.25 45.96
C ARG A 465 -27.08 50.95 47.40
N ARG A 466 -26.37 50.02 48.08
CA ARG A 466 -26.63 49.80 49.54
C ARG A 466 -26.32 51.03 50.39
N TYR A 467 -25.42 51.87 49.89
CA TYR A 467 -25.08 53.13 50.59
C TYR A 467 -26.11 54.26 50.36
N ASN A 468 -26.89 54.25 49.23
CA ASN A 468 -27.77 55.33 48.81
C ASN A 468 -29.28 55.08 48.98
N GLY A 469 -29.73 54.04 49.61
CA GLY A 469 -31.08 53.83 50.18
C GLY A 469 -32.31 53.98 49.27
N THR A 470 -32.21 53.84 47.92
CA THR A 470 -33.33 53.96 46.98
C THR A 470 -33.69 52.72 46.23
N ARG A 471 -34.95 52.27 46.34
CA ARG A 471 -35.52 51.08 45.62
C ARG A 471 -35.97 51.48 44.21
N VAL A 472 -35.50 50.86 43.17
CA VAL A 472 -35.97 51.06 41.77
C VAL A 472 -36.54 49.74 41.21
N THR A 473 -37.71 49.87 40.61
CA THR A 473 -38.45 48.77 39.93
C THR A 473 -37.89 48.41 38.55
N ARG A 474 -37.86 47.11 38.24
CA ARG A 474 -37.40 46.58 37.01
C ARG A 474 -38.38 46.86 35.85
N SER A 475 -37.84 47.34 34.72
CA SER A 475 -38.52 47.34 33.44
C SER A 475 -37.85 46.26 32.50
N THR A 476 -38.68 45.39 32.01
CA THR A 476 -38.25 44.36 31.01
C THR A 476 -38.49 44.88 29.60
N SER A 477 -37.45 45.10 28.82
CA SER A 477 -37.58 45.30 27.38
C SER A 477 -37.01 44.10 26.63
N ARG A 478 -37.89 43.45 25.86
CA ARG A 478 -37.52 42.42 24.90
C ARG A 478 -36.98 43.07 23.61
N GLY A 479 -35.73 42.95 23.35
CA GLY A 479 -35.11 43.32 22.08
C GLY A 479 -35.17 42.15 21.09
N ARG A 480 -35.63 42.45 19.90
CA ARG A 480 -35.78 41.51 18.76
C ARG A 480 -34.40 41.25 18.13
N ALA A 481 -34.00 39.98 18.05
CA ALA A 481 -32.72 39.57 17.44
C ALA A 481 -32.80 39.61 15.91
N LYS A 482 -31.80 40.18 15.27
CA LYS A 482 -31.57 40.13 13.82
C LYS A 482 -30.88 38.80 13.46
N SER A 483 -31.26 38.24 12.31
CA SER A 483 -30.70 37.01 11.77
C SER A 483 -29.25 37.21 11.35
N ASP A 484 -28.36 36.46 11.95
CA ASP A 484 -26.94 36.46 11.63
C ASP A 484 -26.58 35.31 10.67
N SER A 485 -25.58 35.55 9.81
CA SER A 485 -25.09 34.62 8.83
C SER A 485 -24.48 33.36 9.47
N PHE A 486 -24.45 32.25 8.70
CA PHE A 486 -24.00 30.89 9.12
C PHE A 486 -22.66 30.89 9.89
N GLY A 487 -21.71 31.76 9.52
CA GLY A 487 -20.41 31.86 10.21
C GLY A 487 -20.49 32.43 11.62
N SER A 488 -21.45 33.33 11.89
CA SER A 488 -21.66 33.92 13.23
C SER A 488 -22.49 33.00 14.14
N ALA A 489 -23.33 32.13 13.55
CA ALA A 489 -24.06 31.10 14.27
C ALA A 489 -23.14 30.01 14.83
N MET A 490 -22.13 29.61 14.07
CA MET A 490 -21.07 28.67 14.52
C MET A 490 -20.25 29.25 15.66
N ALA A 491 -19.84 30.53 15.58
CA ALA A 491 -19.14 31.21 16.66
C ALA A 491 -19.99 31.33 17.93
N LYS A 492 -21.31 31.54 17.80
CA LYS A 492 -22.24 31.62 18.94
C LYS A 492 -22.51 30.25 19.58
N VAL A 493 -22.53 29.17 18.82
CA VAL A 493 -22.68 27.80 19.36
C VAL A 493 -21.44 27.44 20.18
N VAL A 494 -20.24 27.68 19.64
CA VAL A 494 -18.97 27.45 20.34
C VAL A 494 -18.91 28.27 21.63
N ILE A 495 -19.33 29.55 21.60
CA ILE A 495 -19.36 30.42 22.77
C ILE A 495 -20.43 30.00 23.81
N LYS A 496 -21.54 29.42 23.34
CA LYS A 496 -22.62 28.98 24.25
C LYS A 496 -22.26 27.66 24.97
N GLU A 497 -21.55 26.74 24.31
CA GLU A 497 -21.04 25.53 24.95
C GLU A 497 -19.83 25.78 25.85
N LEU A 498 -19.03 26.80 25.55
CA LEU A 498 -17.87 27.20 26.36
C LEU A 498 -18.23 27.96 27.64
N LYS A 499 -19.50 28.37 27.83
CA LYS A 499 -19.98 29.05 29.04
C LYS A 499 -20.03 28.18 30.30
N GLY A 500 -19.88 26.85 30.18
CA GLY A 500 -19.77 25.96 31.33
C GLY A 500 -18.32 25.71 31.74
N THR A 501 -18.07 25.52 33.02
CA THR A 501 -16.75 25.13 33.58
C THR A 501 -16.18 23.87 32.93
N THR A 502 -17.04 23.00 32.42
CA THR A 502 -16.68 21.76 31.72
C THR A 502 -16.16 22.03 30.30
N GLY A 503 -16.79 22.95 29.54
CA GLY A 503 -16.34 23.34 28.21
C GLY A 503 -14.96 24.01 28.23
N ARG A 504 -14.69 24.84 29.22
CA ARG A 504 -13.40 25.52 29.42
C ARG A 504 -12.27 24.54 29.75
N ARG A 505 -12.54 23.49 30.52
CA ARG A 505 -11.58 22.39 30.80
C ARG A 505 -11.29 21.56 29.58
N ILE A 506 -12.27 21.31 28.71
CA ILE A 506 -12.12 20.56 27.48
C ILE A 506 -11.20 21.31 26.50
N VAL A 507 -11.44 22.61 26.29
CA VAL A 507 -10.59 23.44 25.40
C VAL A 507 -9.14 23.50 25.89
N ARG A 508 -8.92 23.68 27.19
CA ARG A 508 -7.58 23.68 27.81
C ARG A 508 -6.92 22.29 27.74
N GLY A 509 -7.70 21.23 27.91
CA GLY A 509 -7.22 19.84 27.80
C GLY A 509 -6.79 19.47 26.37
N ILE A 510 -7.54 19.90 25.36
CA ILE A 510 -7.26 19.66 23.95
C ILE A 510 -6.01 20.43 23.51
N LEU A 511 -5.91 21.71 23.85
CA LEU A 511 -4.71 22.52 23.57
C LEU A 511 -3.47 22.01 24.31
N GLY A 512 -3.65 21.48 25.52
CA GLY A 512 -2.55 20.95 26.32
C GLY A 512 -2.09 19.55 25.93
N GLY A 513 -2.99 18.69 25.43
CA GLY A 513 -2.73 17.28 25.14
C GLY A 513 -2.33 16.99 23.70
N LEU A 514 -3.06 17.56 22.74
CA LEU A 514 -2.86 17.29 21.31
C LEU A 514 -1.77 18.16 20.67
N PHE A 515 -1.58 19.38 21.18
CA PHE A 515 -0.72 20.38 20.54
C PHE A 515 0.53 20.75 21.33
N LYS A 516 0.87 20.01 22.39
CA LYS A 516 2.20 20.14 22.98
C LYS A 516 3.22 19.62 21.98
N ALA A 517 4.05 20.54 21.49
CA ALA A 517 5.21 20.20 20.67
C ALA A 517 6.07 19.15 21.40
N ARG A 518 6.38 18.07 20.72
CA ARG A 518 7.51 17.21 21.06
C ARG A 518 8.79 17.86 20.61
#